data_b89bfdf58b1674a31c9ef1cadfce7e7c
#
_entry.id   b89bfdf58b1674a31c9ef1cadfce7e7c
#
_cell.length_a   1.000
_cell.length_b   1.000
_cell.length_c   1.000
_cell.angle_alpha   90.00
_cell.angle_beta   90.00
_cell.angle_gamma   90.00
#
_symmetry.space_group_name_H-M   'P 1'
#
loop_
_entity.id
_entity.type
_entity.pdbx_description
1 polymer ?
#
loop_
_entity_poly.entity_id
_entity_poly.type
_entity_poly.pdbx_seq_one_letter_code
_entity_poly.pdbx_strand_id
1 'polypeptide(L)'
;MASTYVNDLRLNEMATGDASGTWGTTTNTNLELIAEAFSYGTEAITTNADTHTTTIADGATDPGRSMFLKYTGTLDSTCTITIAPNTVSKLWIIENGTSGSQAIIIKQGSGATVSIPSGKTKVIYSDGAGSGGAMVDAFASLNLQTSGIIETSASIQTALIEYTDGDDAMTIADGGGVTFAQTATFSDDIIIGDGKTIGSASDVDAMTIASNGQITLTQTLIGTALDI
;
A
#
# COMPACT_ATOMS: atom_id res chain seq x y z
N MET A 1 1.06 45.73 -4.72
CA MET A 1 1.83 44.52 -5.15
C MET A 1 0.82 43.44 -5.56
N ALA A 2 1.12 42.60 -6.53
CA ALA A 2 0.21 41.54 -6.89
C ALA A 2 0.22 40.43 -5.80
N SER A 3 -0.95 39.84 -5.51
CA SER A 3 -1.07 38.69 -4.65
C SER A 3 -0.16 37.54 -5.13
N THR A 4 0.41 36.79 -4.21
CA THR A 4 1.21 35.59 -4.49
C THR A 4 0.57 34.35 -3.91
N TYR A 5 0.95 33.17 -4.45
CA TYR A 5 0.37 31.87 -4.11
C TYR A 5 1.49 30.82 -4.01
N VAL A 6 2.54 31.13 -3.24
CA VAL A 6 3.76 30.31 -3.17
C VAL A 6 3.73 29.23 -2.10
N ASN A 7 2.74 29.25 -1.20
CA ASN A 7 2.57 28.24 -0.17
C ASN A 7 1.98 26.92 -0.73
N ASP A 8 2.15 25.83 0.00
CA ASP A 8 1.75 24.48 -0.41
C ASP A 8 0.24 24.30 -0.59
N LEU A 9 -0.57 25.15 0.02
CA LEU A 9 -2.02 25.16 -0.16
C LEU A 9 -2.47 26.17 -1.23
N ARG A 10 -1.56 26.88 -1.87
CA ARG A 10 -1.85 27.91 -2.90
C ARG A 10 -2.86 28.96 -2.42
N LEU A 11 -2.76 29.35 -1.14
CA LEU A 11 -3.54 30.40 -0.53
C LEU A 11 -3.03 31.77 -1.00
N ASN A 12 -3.91 32.73 -1.05
CA ASN A 12 -3.53 34.11 -1.38
C ASN A 12 -2.71 34.74 -0.26
N GLU A 13 -1.48 35.10 -0.55
CA GLU A 13 -0.60 35.84 0.32
C GLU A 13 -0.69 37.35 -0.01
N MET A 14 -1.49 38.06 0.78
CA MET A 14 -1.75 39.48 0.59
C MET A 14 -0.54 40.32 1.08
N ALA A 15 0.00 41.18 0.23
CA ALA A 15 1.00 42.16 0.65
C ALA A 15 0.36 43.31 1.42
N THR A 16 1.17 44.01 2.21
CA THR A 16 0.71 45.20 2.94
C THR A 16 0.13 46.23 1.97
N GLY A 17 -1.12 46.63 2.21
CA GLY A 17 -1.86 47.57 1.37
C GLY A 17 -2.62 46.95 0.21
N ASP A 18 -2.47 45.64 -0.03
CA ASP A 18 -3.29 44.92 -1.00
C ASP A 18 -4.69 44.69 -0.45
N ALA A 19 -5.62 44.34 -1.37
CA ALA A 19 -7.00 43.96 -1.05
C ALA A 19 -7.78 45.02 -0.25
N SER A 20 -7.50 46.29 -0.43
CA SER A 20 -8.26 47.40 0.19
C SER A 20 -9.75 47.24 -0.16
N GLY A 21 -10.59 47.11 0.87
CA GLY A 21 -12.03 46.87 0.71
C GLY A 21 -12.44 45.41 0.40
N THR A 22 -11.49 44.52 0.13
CA THR A 22 -11.77 43.07 -0.20
C THR A 22 -10.99 42.10 0.70
N TRP A 23 -10.17 42.60 1.63
CA TRP A 23 -9.35 41.73 2.49
C TRP A 23 -10.17 40.69 3.27
N GLY A 24 -11.37 41.08 3.74
CA GLY A 24 -12.27 40.14 4.44
C GLY A 24 -12.72 38.98 3.57
N THR A 25 -13.07 39.25 2.31
CA THR A 25 -13.41 38.19 1.34
C THR A 25 -12.20 37.29 1.06
N THR A 26 -11.03 37.86 0.81
CA THR A 26 -9.80 37.11 0.56
C THR A 26 -9.43 36.22 1.77
N THR A 27 -9.55 36.75 2.99
CA THR A 27 -9.30 35.98 4.21
C THR A 27 -10.30 34.83 4.36
N ASN A 28 -11.59 35.07 4.13
CA ASN A 28 -12.60 34.04 4.20
C ASN A 28 -12.36 32.94 3.16
N THR A 29 -12.02 33.30 1.92
CA THR A 29 -11.64 32.33 0.90
C THR A 29 -10.46 31.49 1.35
N ASN A 30 -9.40 32.10 1.91
CA ASN A 30 -8.26 31.33 2.43
C ASN A 30 -8.66 30.36 3.55
N LEU A 31 -9.56 30.75 4.45
CA LEU A 31 -10.08 29.87 5.51
C LEU A 31 -10.88 28.69 4.93
N GLU A 32 -11.69 28.94 3.90
CA GLU A 32 -12.42 27.90 3.17
C GLU A 32 -11.47 26.92 2.48
N LEU A 33 -10.41 27.41 1.83
CA LEU A 33 -9.38 26.57 1.19
C LEU A 33 -8.55 25.76 2.22
N ILE A 34 -8.32 26.30 3.42
CA ILE A 34 -7.73 25.54 4.52
C ILE A 34 -8.68 24.41 4.95
N ALA A 35 -9.98 24.66 5.08
CA ALA A 35 -10.96 23.63 5.41
C ALA A 35 -11.03 22.56 4.30
N GLU A 36 -10.99 22.98 3.02
CA GLU A 36 -10.92 22.08 1.87
C GLU A 36 -9.69 21.16 1.92
N ALA A 37 -8.54 21.66 2.38
CA ALA A 37 -7.32 20.87 2.48
C ALA A 37 -7.41 19.67 3.45
N PHE A 38 -8.38 19.66 4.35
CA PHE A 38 -8.68 18.56 5.27
C PHE A 38 -9.92 17.73 4.85
N SER A 39 -10.51 18.04 3.71
CA SER A 39 -11.74 17.43 3.24
C SER A 39 -11.51 16.21 2.34
N TYR A 40 -12.62 15.70 1.80
CA TYR A 40 -12.70 14.70 0.75
C TYR A 40 -12.99 15.37 -0.59
N GLY A 41 -12.18 15.05 -1.61
CA GLY A 41 -12.38 15.50 -2.98
C GLY A 41 -12.52 14.31 -3.94
N THR A 42 -13.21 14.57 -5.05
CA THR A 42 -13.34 13.63 -6.16
C THR A 42 -12.93 14.31 -7.45
N GLU A 43 -12.07 13.68 -8.24
CA GLU A 43 -11.64 14.17 -9.54
C GLU A 43 -11.89 13.11 -10.61
N ALA A 44 -12.54 13.51 -11.70
CA ALA A 44 -12.85 12.60 -12.80
C ALA A 44 -11.76 12.65 -13.87
N ILE A 45 -11.21 11.49 -14.21
CA ILE A 45 -10.31 11.33 -15.35
C ILE A 45 -11.17 11.14 -16.61
N THR A 46 -10.79 11.81 -17.70
CA THR A 46 -11.43 11.59 -19.00
C THR A 46 -11.35 10.11 -19.39
N THR A 47 -12.43 9.57 -19.95
CA THR A 47 -12.52 8.17 -20.38
C THR A 47 -11.33 7.78 -21.27
N ASN A 48 -10.64 6.70 -20.88
CA ASN A 48 -9.48 6.14 -21.60
C ASN A 48 -8.31 7.12 -21.76
N ALA A 49 -8.14 8.08 -20.85
CA ALA A 49 -6.99 8.97 -20.89
C ALA A 49 -5.75 8.29 -20.31
N ASP A 50 -4.66 8.30 -21.08
CA ASP A 50 -3.34 7.82 -20.64
C ASP A 50 -2.62 8.79 -19.71
N THR A 51 -3.03 10.07 -19.74
CA THR A 51 -2.47 11.15 -18.92
C THR A 51 -3.56 12.05 -18.37
N HIS A 52 -3.36 12.55 -17.15
CA HIS A 52 -4.22 13.53 -16.51
C HIS A 52 -3.38 14.52 -15.71
N THR A 53 -3.90 15.73 -15.47
CA THR A 53 -3.24 16.71 -14.60
C THR A 53 -4.21 17.17 -13.53
N THR A 54 -3.85 16.92 -12.28
CA THR A 54 -4.52 17.49 -11.11
C THR A 54 -3.83 18.80 -10.74
N THR A 55 -4.56 19.89 -10.75
CA THR A 55 -4.00 21.21 -10.46
C THR A 55 -4.54 21.73 -9.13
N ILE A 56 -3.66 22.10 -8.24
CA ILE A 56 -4.00 22.85 -7.02
C ILE A 56 -4.06 24.32 -7.40
N ALA A 57 -5.27 24.85 -7.47
CA ALA A 57 -5.54 26.17 -8.04
C ALA A 57 -5.11 27.31 -7.11
N ASP A 58 -4.62 28.40 -7.69
CA ASP A 58 -4.25 29.62 -6.96
C ASP A 58 -5.49 30.31 -6.40
N GLY A 59 -5.64 30.29 -5.08
CA GLY A 59 -6.72 30.99 -4.38
C GLY A 59 -8.14 30.59 -4.77
N ALA A 60 -8.34 29.43 -5.36
CA ALA A 60 -9.63 28.90 -5.79
C ALA A 60 -9.80 27.43 -5.39
N THR A 61 -11.05 26.99 -5.22
CA THR A 61 -11.38 25.61 -4.87
C THR A 61 -10.97 24.64 -5.97
N ASP A 62 -10.47 23.47 -5.57
CA ASP A 62 -10.12 22.36 -6.46
C ASP A 62 -10.09 21.03 -5.69
N PRO A 63 -10.35 19.87 -6.33
CA PRO A 63 -10.33 18.57 -5.67
C PRO A 63 -8.92 18.14 -5.24
N GLY A 64 -7.86 18.58 -5.93
CA GLY A 64 -6.48 18.22 -5.66
C GLY A 64 -5.95 18.74 -4.33
N ARG A 65 -6.59 19.80 -3.79
CA ARG A 65 -6.25 20.34 -2.47
C ARG A 65 -6.67 19.42 -1.34
N SER A 66 -7.75 18.65 -1.50
CA SER A 66 -8.31 17.78 -0.47
C SER A 66 -7.28 16.78 0.06
N MET A 67 -7.36 16.45 1.35
CA MET A 67 -6.50 15.44 1.97
C MET A 67 -6.81 14.04 1.44
N PHE A 68 -8.09 13.69 1.37
CA PHE A 68 -8.55 12.45 0.74
C PHE A 68 -9.02 12.78 -0.68
N LEU A 69 -8.34 12.22 -1.68
CA LEU A 69 -8.65 12.45 -3.09
C LEU A 69 -9.00 11.14 -3.78
N LYS A 70 -10.21 11.05 -4.33
CA LYS A 70 -10.65 9.91 -5.12
C LYS A 70 -10.64 10.24 -6.60
N TYR A 71 -9.87 9.48 -7.38
CA TYR A 71 -9.96 9.51 -8.83
C TYR A 71 -11.06 8.58 -9.33
N THR A 72 -11.88 9.06 -10.27
CA THR A 72 -12.96 8.33 -10.91
C THR A 72 -12.84 8.38 -12.42
N GLY A 73 -13.63 7.58 -13.13
CA GLY A 73 -13.61 7.48 -14.60
C GLY A 73 -13.42 6.04 -15.07
N THR A 74 -13.36 5.84 -16.37
CA THR A 74 -13.14 4.52 -17.00
C THR A 74 -11.82 4.55 -17.76
N LEU A 75 -10.95 3.58 -17.50
CA LEU A 75 -9.62 3.47 -18.10
C LEU A 75 -9.49 2.13 -18.83
N ASP A 76 -8.85 2.13 -19.99
CA ASP A 76 -8.44 0.94 -20.75
C ASP A 76 -6.94 0.65 -20.66
N SER A 77 -6.17 1.61 -20.14
CA SER A 77 -4.74 1.53 -19.89
C SER A 77 -4.35 2.27 -18.59
N THR A 78 -3.11 2.12 -18.17
CA THR A 78 -2.57 2.87 -17.02
C THR A 78 -2.56 4.37 -17.31
N CYS A 79 -3.16 5.17 -16.45
CA CYS A 79 -3.16 6.63 -16.55
C CYS A 79 -2.09 7.26 -15.66
N THR A 80 -1.24 8.11 -16.22
CA THR A 80 -0.27 8.90 -15.46
C THR A 80 -0.88 10.25 -15.07
N ILE A 81 -1.00 10.49 -13.75
CA ILE A 81 -1.55 11.71 -13.17
C ILE A 81 -0.42 12.60 -12.68
N THR A 82 -0.33 13.81 -13.22
CA THR A 82 0.66 14.81 -12.80
C THR A 82 0.03 15.77 -11.80
N ILE A 83 0.59 15.88 -10.61
CA ILE A 83 0.21 16.89 -9.61
C ILE A 83 0.92 18.21 -9.93
N ALA A 84 0.14 19.28 -10.10
CA ALA A 84 0.63 20.61 -10.39
C ALA A 84 0.10 21.63 -9.37
N PRO A 85 0.90 22.70 -9.07
CA PRO A 85 2.28 22.90 -9.50
C PRO A 85 3.27 21.95 -8.81
N ASN A 86 4.40 21.72 -9.47
CA ASN A 86 5.43 20.79 -8.99
C ASN A 86 6.24 21.28 -7.76
N THR A 87 5.86 22.42 -7.23
CA THR A 87 6.45 23.01 -6.01
C THR A 87 5.61 22.77 -4.75
N VAL A 88 4.44 22.15 -4.89
CA VAL A 88 3.58 21.83 -3.75
C VAL A 88 4.12 20.61 -3.01
N SER A 89 4.33 20.77 -1.69
CA SER A 89 4.73 19.70 -0.78
C SER A 89 3.59 19.43 0.20
N LYS A 90 2.90 18.31 0.05
CA LYS A 90 1.83 17.91 0.97
C LYS A 90 1.58 16.40 0.95
N LEU A 91 0.78 15.95 1.90
CA LEU A 91 0.33 14.57 2.03
C LEU A 91 -1.10 14.43 1.47
N TRP A 92 -1.34 13.30 0.81
CA TRP A 92 -2.66 12.86 0.37
C TRP A 92 -2.93 11.40 0.77
N ILE A 93 -4.21 11.10 0.93
CA ILE A 93 -4.75 9.75 0.90
C ILE A 93 -5.46 9.60 -0.44
N ILE A 94 -4.85 8.89 -1.40
CA ILE A 94 -5.38 8.79 -2.76
C ILE A 94 -6.01 7.42 -3.01
N GLU A 95 -7.27 7.43 -3.44
CA GLU A 95 -8.01 6.24 -3.89
C GLU A 95 -8.07 6.19 -5.42
N ASN A 96 -7.68 5.07 -5.99
CA ASN A 96 -7.97 4.74 -7.37
C ASN A 96 -9.35 4.09 -7.47
N GLY A 97 -10.39 4.93 -7.62
CA GLY A 97 -11.79 4.53 -7.82
C GLY A 97 -12.18 4.44 -9.30
N THR A 98 -11.22 4.33 -10.23
CA THR A 98 -11.51 4.15 -11.65
C THR A 98 -11.99 2.73 -11.96
N SER A 99 -12.81 2.59 -13.00
CA SER A 99 -13.19 1.30 -13.57
C SER A 99 -12.22 0.88 -14.68
N GLY A 100 -12.29 -0.40 -15.11
CA GLY A 100 -11.41 -0.97 -16.16
C GLY A 100 -10.19 -1.70 -15.61
N SER A 101 -10.09 -1.85 -14.28
CA SER A 101 -9.01 -2.62 -13.60
C SER A 101 -7.59 -2.10 -13.87
N GLN A 102 -7.45 -0.83 -14.21
CA GLN A 102 -6.16 -0.20 -14.52
C GLN A 102 -5.57 0.50 -13.30
N ALA A 103 -4.24 0.52 -13.22
CA ALA A 103 -3.54 1.31 -12.23
C ALA A 103 -3.51 2.80 -12.63
N ILE A 104 -3.39 3.68 -11.63
CA ILE A 104 -3.00 5.08 -11.85
C ILE A 104 -1.58 5.27 -11.30
N ILE A 105 -0.78 6.10 -11.99
CA ILE A 105 0.57 6.47 -11.56
C ILE A 105 0.57 7.94 -11.18
N ILE A 106 0.87 8.24 -9.93
CA ILE A 106 0.95 9.62 -9.44
C ILE A 106 2.40 10.09 -9.56
N LYS A 107 2.59 11.24 -10.20
CA LYS A 107 3.88 11.92 -10.34
C LYS A 107 3.77 13.41 -10.06
N GLN A 108 4.90 14.08 -9.83
CA GLN A 108 4.95 15.53 -9.71
C GLN A 108 5.96 16.13 -10.71
N GLY A 109 7.23 15.85 -10.60
CA GLY A 109 8.29 16.23 -11.53
C GLY A 109 8.85 15.05 -12.29
N SER A 110 10.18 15.01 -12.43
CA SER A 110 10.93 13.90 -13.03
C SER A 110 11.41 12.87 -12.00
N GLY A 111 11.12 13.08 -10.70
CA GLY A 111 11.49 12.19 -9.61
C GLY A 111 10.65 10.91 -9.55
N ALA A 112 10.72 10.22 -8.42
CA ALA A 112 9.99 8.97 -8.19
C ALA A 112 8.47 9.15 -8.31
N THR A 113 7.79 8.09 -8.71
CA THR A 113 6.33 8.00 -8.88
C THR A 113 5.74 6.94 -7.99
N VAL A 114 4.45 7.04 -7.69
CA VAL A 114 3.71 6.03 -6.93
C VAL A 114 2.60 5.45 -7.78
N SER A 115 2.59 4.13 -7.95
CA SER A 115 1.51 3.40 -8.62
C SER A 115 0.45 2.97 -7.60
N ILE A 116 -0.83 3.21 -7.93
CA ILE A 116 -1.99 2.81 -7.12
C ILE A 116 -2.86 1.88 -7.97
N PRO A 117 -2.92 0.57 -7.66
CA PRO A 117 -3.77 -0.38 -8.38
C PRO A 117 -5.26 -0.02 -8.28
N SER A 118 -6.06 -0.49 -9.23
CA SER A 118 -7.52 -0.28 -9.23
C SER A 118 -8.16 -0.75 -7.91
N GLY A 119 -9.04 0.07 -7.36
CA GLY A 119 -9.75 -0.19 -6.10
C GLY A 119 -8.87 -0.14 -4.85
N LYS A 120 -7.65 0.40 -4.94
CA LYS A 120 -6.75 0.54 -3.79
C LYS A 120 -6.56 2.00 -3.41
N THR A 121 -6.20 2.19 -2.14
CA THR A 121 -5.88 3.50 -1.55
C THR A 121 -4.45 3.48 -1.03
N LYS A 122 -3.72 4.57 -1.23
CA LYS A 122 -2.39 4.78 -0.67
C LYS A 122 -2.28 6.14 0.02
N VAL A 123 -1.45 6.19 1.06
CA VAL A 123 -1.00 7.45 1.67
C VAL A 123 0.31 7.84 1.01
N ILE A 124 0.32 8.98 0.33
CA ILE A 124 1.48 9.44 -0.43
C ILE A 124 1.75 10.91 -0.14
N TYR A 125 2.98 11.33 -0.34
CA TYR A 125 3.33 12.75 -0.25
C TYR A 125 4.24 13.17 -1.41
N SER A 126 4.22 14.47 -1.71
CA SER A 126 5.16 15.10 -2.63
C SER A 126 6.22 15.87 -1.87
N ASP A 127 7.44 15.96 -2.42
CA ASP A 127 8.54 16.74 -1.86
C ASP A 127 8.59 18.18 -2.33
N GLY A 128 7.82 18.53 -3.38
CA GLY A 128 7.76 19.88 -3.91
C GLY A 128 9.07 20.39 -4.55
N ALA A 129 9.95 19.48 -4.97
CA ALA A 129 11.29 19.81 -5.46
C ALA A 129 11.33 20.38 -6.90
N GLY A 130 10.21 20.93 -7.39
CA GLY A 130 10.13 21.56 -8.71
C GLY A 130 10.27 20.53 -9.83
N SER A 131 11.17 20.79 -10.80
CA SER A 131 11.37 19.90 -11.94
C SER A 131 11.82 18.48 -11.54
N GLY A 132 12.49 18.32 -10.41
CA GLY A 132 12.90 17.05 -9.82
C GLY A 132 11.87 16.42 -8.88
N GLY A 133 10.71 17.07 -8.67
CA GLY A 133 9.70 16.67 -7.69
C GLY A 133 9.34 15.20 -7.74
N ALA A 134 9.30 14.55 -6.58
CA ALA A 134 9.01 13.14 -6.41
C ALA A 134 7.73 12.92 -5.62
N MET A 135 7.08 11.78 -5.87
CA MET A 135 6.00 11.24 -5.06
C MET A 135 6.51 10.04 -4.27
N VAL A 136 6.17 9.97 -3.00
CA VAL A 136 6.63 8.93 -2.07
C VAL A 136 5.43 8.24 -1.43
N ASP A 137 5.44 6.91 -1.44
CA ASP A 137 4.49 6.11 -0.67
C ASP A 137 4.92 6.15 0.81
N ALA A 138 4.09 6.77 1.66
CA ALA A 138 4.43 7.00 3.07
C ALA A 138 4.56 5.70 3.88
N PHE A 139 4.00 4.61 3.39
CA PHE A 139 3.99 3.32 4.09
C PHE A 139 4.83 2.23 3.42
N ALA A 140 5.52 2.54 2.30
CA ALA A 140 6.34 1.56 1.58
C ALA A 140 7.46 0.94 2.44
N SER A 141 7.95 1.68 3.44
CA SER A 141 9.00 1.25 4.37
C SER A 141 8.56 1.39 5.84
N LEU A 142 7.24 1.30 6.10
CA LEU A 142 6.72 1.42 7.45
C LEU A 142 7.19 0.25 8.30
N ASN A 143 7.97 0.54 9.34
CA ASN A 143 8.27 -0.41 10.41
C ASN A 143 7.19 -0.31 11.49
N LEU A 144 6.27 -1.25 11.50
CA LEU A 144 5.19 -1.28 12.48
C LEU A 144 5.66 -1.98 13.76
N GLN A 145 5.98 -1.21 14.81
CA GLN A 145 6.21 -1.73 16.15
C GLN A 145 4.90 -1.63 16.96
N THR A 146 4.40 -2.77 17.44
CA THR A 146 3.22 -2.82 18.28
C THR A 146 3.47 -3.63 19.53
N SER A 147 2.93 -3.19 20.67
CA SER A 147 2.88 -3.98 21.91
C SER A 147 1.60 -4.83 22.04
N GLY A 148 0.70 -4.71 21.05
CA GLY A 148 -0.56 -5.44 21.00
C GLY A 148 -0.59 -6.50 19.90
N ILE A 149 -1.77 -6.99 19.61
CA ILE A 149 -2.04 -7.99 18.56
C ILE A 149 -2.20 -7.28 17.21
N ILE A 150 -1.66 -7.88 16.15
CA ILE A 150 -2.01 -7.52 14.77
C ILE A 150 -3.18 -8.41 14.36
N GLU A 151 -4.37 -7.83 14.30
CA GLU A 151 -5.60 -8.53 13.89
C GLU A 151 -5.93 -8.20 12.44
N THR A 152 -6.24 -9.23 11.64
CA THR A 152 -6.69 -9.08 10.26
C THR A 152 -7.95 -9.90 10.03
N SER A 153 -8.92 -9.33 9.30
CA SER A 153 -10.17 -10.04 8.97
C SER A 153 -10.04 -11.01 7.78
N ALA A 154 -8.90 -11.01 7.08
CA ALA A 154 -8.68 -11.83 5.90
C ALA A 154 -7.41 -12.67 6.02
N SER A 155 -6.25 -12.11 5.66
CA SER A 155 -4.98 -12.83 5.68
C SER A 155 -3.79 -11.89 5.92
N ILE A 156 -2.69 -12.45 6.42
CA ILE A 156 -1.38 -11.80 6.43
C ILE A 156 -0.60 -12.43 5.26
N GLN A 157 -0.20 -11.60 4.29
CA GLN A 157 0.70 -12.02 3.22
C GLN A 157 2.13 -11.69 3.62
N THR A 158 2.91 -12.72 3.91
CA THR A 158 4.34 -12.60 4.19
C THR A 158 5.06 -13.83 3.66
N ALA A 159 6.26 -13.65 3.12
CA ALA A 159 7.13 -14.76 2.71
C ALA A 159 7.92 -15.31 3.89
N LEU A 160 8.06 -14.54 4.96
CA LEU A 160 8.97 -14.82 6.06
C LEU A 160 8.36 -14.39 7.40
N ILE A 161 8.56 -15.19 8.43
CA ILE A 161 8.32 -14.86 9.84
C ILE A 161 9.63 -15.08 10.57
N GLU A 162 10.19 -14.01 11.13
CA GLU A 162 11.47 -13.98 11.82
C GLU A 162 11.32 -13.72 13.32
N TYR A 163 12.32 -14.10 14.08
CA TYR A 163 12.50 -13.62 15.44
C TYR A 163 13.27 -12.28 15.44
N THR A 164 13.30 -11.57 16.57
CA THR A 164 13.85 -10.20 16.67
C THR A 164 15.35 -10.06 16.37
N ASP A 165 16.07 -11.14 16.26
CA ASP A 165 17.51 -11.18 15.93
C ASP A 165 17.81 -11.41 14.43
N GLY A 166 16.77 -11.57 13.62
CA GLY A 166 16.88 -11.80 12.17
C GLY A 166 16.96 -13.27 11.76
N ASP A 167 16.83 -14.21 12.72
CA ASP A 167 16.77 -15.64 12.40
C ASP A 167 15.36 -16.05 11.95
N ASP A 168 15.29 -16.74 10.82
CA ASP A 168 14.04 -17.23 10.27
C ASP A 168 13.41 -18.27 11.19
N ALA A 169 12.17 -18.05 11.63
CA ALA A 169 11.37 -19.06 12.34
C ALA A 169 10.59 -19.92 11.34
N MET A 170 10.01 -19.30 10.32
CA MET A 170 9.16 -19.96 9.34
C MET A 170 9.20 -19.23 8.01
N THR A 171 9.39 -19.99 6.92
CA THR A 171 9.30 -19.48 5.55
C THR A 171 8.07 -20.04 4.85
N ILE A 172 7.30 -19.19 4.16
CA ILE A 172 6.18 -19.59 3.33
C ILE A 172 6.60 -19.40 1.87
N ALA A 173 6.72 -20.52 1.14
CA ALA A 173 7.11 -20.51 -0.26
C ALA A 173 5.94 -20.13 -1.18
N ASP A 174 6.25 -19.65 -2.40
CA ASP A 174 5.26 -19.56 -3.48
C ASP A 174 4.69 -20.95 -3.75
N GLY A 175 3.35 -21.08 -3.73
CA GLY A 175 2.65 -22.38 -3.75
C GLY A 175 2.27 -22.93 -2.38
N GLY A 176 2.53 -22.20 -1.28
CA GLY A 176 2.01 -22.47 0.07
C GLY A 176 2.80 -23.49 0.87
N GLY A 177 3.99 -23.91 0.42
CA GLY A 177 4.90 -24.74 1.23
C GLY A 177 5.40 -23.95 2.45
N VAL A 178 5.38 -24.58 3.64
CA VAL A 178 5.89 -24.02 4.90
C VAL A 178 7.15 -24.76 5.32
N THR A 179 8.23 -24.03 5.55
CA THR A 179 9.48 -24.57 6.11
C THR A 179 9.74 -23.92 7.46
N PHE A 180 9.95 -24.76 8.49
CA PHE A 180 10.44 -24.34 9.79
C PHE A 180 11.97 -24.44 9.79
N ALA A 181 12.65 -23.36 10.14
CA ALA A 181 14.11 -23.31 10.16
C ALA A 181 14.71 -24.17 11.30
N GLN A 182 13.92 -24.40 12.35
CA GLN A 182 14.27 -25.21 13.51
C GLN A 182 13.24 -26.32 13.74
N THR A 183 13.45 -27.14 14.76
CA THR A 183 12.50 -28.20 15.14
C THR A 183 11.12 -27.64 15.45
N ALA A 184 10.08 -28.15 14.78
CA ALA A 184 8.70 -27.84 15.11
C ALA A 184 8.22 -28.78 16.22
N THR A 185 7.66 -28.22 17.30
CA THR A 185 7.05 -28.96 18.41
C THR A 185 5.53 -28.80 18.32
N PHE A 186 4.81 -29.93 18.22
CA PHE A 186 3.35 -29.96 18.24
C PHE A 186 2.92 -30.42 19.64
N SER A 187 2.08 -29.64 20.32
CA SER A 187 1.58 -29.94 21.68
C SER A 187 0.34 -30.83 21.66
N ASP A 188 -0.20 -31.11 20.48
CA ASP A 188 -1.40 -31.90 20.23
C ASP A 188 -1.17 -32.79 18.99
N ASP A 189 -2.23 -33.47 18.51
CA ASP A 189 -2.16 -34.41 17.40
C ASP A 189 -1.62 -33.79 16.09
N ILE A 190 -0.86 -34.59 15.33
CA ILE A 190 -0.51 -34.29 13.94
C ILE A 190 -1.40 -35.13 13.04
N ILE A 191 -2.28 -34.48 12.27
CA ILE A 191 -3.14 -35.14 11.30
C ILE A 191 -2.49 -35.02 9.92
N ILE A 192 -2.14 -36.16 9.34
CA ILE A 192 -1.65 -36.28 7.97
C ILE A 192 -2.81 -36.70 7.07
N GLY A 193 -3.02 -36.01 5.95
CA GLY A 193 -4.11 -36.35 5.01
C GLY A 193 -3.96 -37.74 4.43
N ASP A 194 -5.09 -38.35 4.05
CA ASP A 194 -5.15 -39.71 3.45
C ASP A 194 -4.21 -39.88 2.26
N GLY A 195 -3.44 -40.94 2.24
CA GLY A 195 -2.48 -41.26 1.17
C GLY A 195 -1.25 -40.32 1.16
N LYS A 196 -1.04 -39.54 2.23
CA LYS A 196 0.14 -38.67 2.37
C LYS A 196 1.24 -39.37 3.14
N THR A 197 2.45 -38.79 3.10
CA THR A 197 3.67 -39.43 3.56
C THR A 197 4.37 -38.61 4.62
N ILE A 198 5.18 -39.26 5.43
CA ILE A 198 6.19 -38.65 6.34
C ILE A 198 7.53 -39.25 5.93
N GLY A 199 8.51 -38.36 5.69
CA GLY A 199 9.84 -38.79 5.24
C GLY A 199 10.94 -37.82 5.60
N SER A 200 12.13 -38.09 5.14
CA SER A 200 13.28 -37.19 5.16
C SER A 200 13.45 -36.48 3.81
N ALA A 201 14.36 -35.51 3.72
CA ALA A 201 14.66 -34.83 2.44
C ALA A 201 15.12 -35.78 1.32
N SER A 202 15.77 -36.91 1.68
CA SER A 202 16.26 -37.91 0.74
C SER A 202 15.35 -39.13 0.56
N ASP A 203 14.33 -39.28 1.41
CA ASP A 203 13.34 -40.37 1.39
C ASP A 203 12.01 -39.82 1.89
N VAL A 204 11.28 -39.18 0.97
CA VAL A 204 10.07 -38.36 1.29
C VAL A 204 8.86 -39.21 1.64
N ASP A 205 8.88 -40.52 1.36
CA ASP A 205 7.79 -41.45 1.55
C ASP A 205 8.16 -42.62 2.48
N ALA A 206 9.12 -42.42 3.38
CA ALA A 206 9.55 -43.43 4.36
C ALA A 206 8.39 -44.07 5.12
N MET A 207 7.33 -43.29 5.39
CA MET A 207 6.09 -43.78 5.97
C MET A 207 4.88 -43.19 5.21
N THR A 208 3.98 -44.04 4.77
CA THR A 208 2.71 -43.66 4.15
C THR A 208 1.55 -44.05 5.04
N ILE A 209 0.59 -43.14 5.23
CA ILE A 209 -0.65 -43.33 5.98
C ILE A 209 -1.80 -43.47 4.97
N ALA A 210 -2.37 -44.67 4.82
CA ALA A 210 -3.49 -44.90 3.93
C ALA A 210 -4.80 -44.38 4.52
N SER A 211 -5.84 -44.21 3.68
CA SER A 211 -7.18 -43.76 4.10
C SER A 211 -7.89 -44.67 5.09
N ASN A 212 -7.50 -45.95 5.14
CA ASN A 212 -8.02 -46.95 6.10
C ASN A 212 -7.18 -47.03 7.39
N GLY A 213 -6.19 -46.11 7.59
CA GLY A 213 -5.30 -46.07 8.75
C GLY A 213 -4.12 -47.06 8.70
N GLN A 214 -3.96 -47.82 7.62
CA GLN A 214 -2.78 -48.70 7.46
C GLN A 214 -1.52 -47.84 7.24
N ILE A 215 -0.41 -48.22 7.92
CA ILE A 215 0.90 -47.64 7.78
C ILE A 215 1.80 -48.55 6.95
N THR A 216 2.37 -48.02 5.88
CA THR A 216 3.39 -48.69 5.07
C THR A 216 4.74 -48.01 5.30
N LEU A 217 5.77 -48.79 5.60
CA LEU A 217 7.16 -48.34 5.66
C LEU A 217 7.89 -48.80 4.40
N THR A 218 8.63 -47.89 3.75
CA THR A 218 9.44 -48.23 2.56
C THR A 218 10.78 -48.84 2.94
N GLN A 219 11.22 -48.64 4.20
CA GLN A 219 12.47 -49.18 4.74
C GLN A 219 12.23 -50.15 5.90
N THR A 220 13.26 -50.93 6.23
CA THR A 220 13.23 -51.82 7.37
C THR A 220 13.09 -51.06 8.67
N LEU A 221 12.11 -51.46 9.52
CA LEU A 221 12.02 -50.93 10.88
C LEU A 221 13.18 -51.51 11.72
N ILE A 222 14.04 -50.62 12.20
CA ILE A 222 15.17 -51.01 13.06
C ILE A 222 14.84 -50.61 14.50
N GLY A 223 14.73 -51.59 15.37
CA GLY A 223 14.45 -51.38 16.80
C GLY A 223 15.18 -52.43 17.67
N THR A 224 15.37 -52.12 18.94
CA THR A 224 15.99 -53.03 19.92
C THR A 224 15.02 -54.13 20.39
N ALA A 225 13.73 -53.92 20.27
CA ALA A 225 12.66 -54.89 20.45
C ALA A 225 11.45 -54.47 19.61
N LEU A 226 10.90 -55.38 18.81
CA LEU A 226 9.63 -55.23 18.12
C LEU A 226 8.67 -56.26 18.77
N ASP A 227 7.76 -55.78 19.61
CA ASP A 227 6.70 -56.58 20.20
C ASP A 227 5.48 -56.45 19.29
N ILE A 228 5.09 -57.51 18.58
CA ILE A 228 3.98 -57.57 17.62
C ILE A 228 2.87 -58.44 18.19
#